data_9dd85995e1e1ba2f201cebb3c6e5d2a7
#
_entry.id   9dd85995e1e1ba2f201cebb3c6e5d2a7
#
_cell.length_a   1.000
_cell.length_b   1.000
_cell.length_c   1.000
_cell.angle_alpha   90.00
_cell.angle_beta   90.00
_cell.angle_gamma   90.00
#
_symmetry.space_group_name_H-M   'P 1'
#
loop_
_entity.id
_entity.type
_entity.pdbx_description
1 polymer ?
#
loop_
_entity_poly.entity_id
_entity_poly.type
_entity_poly.pdbx_seq_one_letter_code
_entity_poly.pdbx_strand_id
1 'polypeptide(L)'
;EVWLCSGQSNMAFRVDELADSQRKELLEYADSQPQIRLFNMQPRWYTNAVEWDISAMDSLNRLQYYHDTRWTPCNEQTADKFAAVAFAFGRMLSDSLQVPVGLVLNAIGGSGTEAWIDRKTLEFEFTDILYNWTQNDFIQDWVRGRAVLNTKKSSDKLQRHPYEPCYLYETGIQPLQQYPIKGVIWYQGESNAQNIETHERLFPLLVESWRKNWGEEFPFYYVQLSSIDRPSWTWFRNSQRELMETIPN
;
A
#
# COMPACT_ATOMS: atom_id res chain seq x y z
N GLU A 1 15.96 -11.54 6.32
CA GLU A 1 14.50 -11.62 6.13
C GLU A 1 14.03 -10.49 5.24
N VAL A 2 13.02 -10.72 4.37
CA VAL A 2 12.43 -9.68 3.52
C VAL A 2 10.98 -9.44 3.95
N TRP A 3 10.62 -8.19 4.17
CA TRP A 3 9.28 -7.78 4.55
C TRP A 3 8.68 -6.81 3.54
N LEU A 4 7.41 -7.03 3.17
CA LEU A 4 6.64 -6.14 2.31
C LEU A 4 5.88 -5.13 3.17
N CYS A 5 6.18 -3.84 2.97
CA CYS A 5 5.57 -2.72 3.66
C CYS A 5 4.61 -2.02 2.69
N SER A 6 3.30 -2.19 2.87
CA SER A 6 2.32 -1.76 1.88
C SER A 6 1.11 -1.07 2.53
N GLY A 7 0.31 -0.39 1.71
CA GLY A 7 -0.86 0.35 2.15
C GLY A 7 -1.02 1.70 1.47
N GLN A 8 -1.44 2.72 2.23
CA GLN A 8 -1.68 4.05 1.69
C GLN A 8 -0.78 5.14 2.32
N SER A 9 -1.22 6.39 2.38
CA SER A 9 -0.42 7.56 2.75
C SER A 9 0.31 7.43 4.09
N ASN A 10 -0.29 6.83 5.11
CA ASN A 10 0.37 6.66 6.41
C ASN A 10 1.51 5.62 6.36
N MET A 11 1.42 4.61 5.48
CA MET A 11 2.57 3.74 5.20
C MET A 11 3.62 4.46 4.36
N ALA A 12 3.21 5.30 3.41
CA ALA A 12 4.13 6.04 2.55
C ALA A 12 4.80 7.24 3.25
N PHE A 13 4.34 7.62 4.45
CA PHE A 13 4.86 8.76 5.23
C PHE A 13 6.34 8.54 5.56
N ARG A 14 7.18 9.49 5.13
CA ARG A 14 8.63 9.31 5.12
C ARG A 14 9.30 9.81 6.40
N VAL A 15 10.53 9.37 6.60
CA VAL A 15 11.38 9.81 7.73
C VAL A 15 11.61 11.33 7.68
N ASP A 16 11.78 11.95 6.50
CA ASP A 16 11.96 13.39 6.35
C ASP A 16 10.70 14.23 6.64
N GLU A 17 9.57 13.59 6.83
CA GLU A 17 8.30 14.20 7.22
C GLU A 17 8.02 14.12 8.74
N LEU A 18 8.87 13.42 9.49
CA LEU A 18 8.79 13.31 10.96
C LEU A 18 9.19 14.62 11.66
N ALA A 19 8.78 14.75 12.93
CA ALA A 19 9.33 15.76 13.81
C ALA A 19 10.85 15.58 14.02
N ASP A 20 11.58 16.69 14.16
CA ASP A 20 13.05 16.71 14.18
C ASP A 20 13.69 15.69 15.13
N SER A 21 13.14 15.51 16.33
CA SER A 21 13.68 14.57 17.31
C SER A 21 13.58 13.11 16.87
N GLN A 22 12.42 12.72 16.32
CA GLN A 22 12.18 11.35 15.83
C GLN A 22 12.99 11.07 14.57
N ARG A 23 13.02 12.05 13.66
CA ARG A 23 13.82 11.97 12.44
C ARG A 23 15.30 11.77 12.77
N LYS A 24 15.84 12.60 13.68
CA LYS A 24 17.24 12.53 14.12
C LYS A 24 17.60 11.14 14.66
N GLU A 25 16.77 10.59 15.54
CA GLU A 25 16.99 9.26 16.11
C GLU A 25 17.11 8.17 15.04
N LEU A 26 16.20 8.18 14.05
CA LEU A 26 16.22 7.19 12.96
C LEU A 26 17.41 7.38 12.02
N LEU A 27 17.84 8.62 11.76
CA LEU A 27 18.99 8.89 10.90
C LEU A 27 20.31 8.54 11.59
N GLU A 28 20.45 8.80 12.89
CA GLU A 28 21.60 8.34 13.69
C GLU A 28 21.73 6.79 13.66
N TYR A 29 20.59 6.08 13.72
CA TYR A 29 20.61 4.63 13.55
C TYR A 29 21.04 4.23 12.13
N ALA A 30 20.52 4.89 11.10
CA ALA A 30 20.89 4.61 9.71
C ALA A 30 22.37 4.85 9.43
N ASP A 31 22.98 5.86 10.05
CA ASP A 31 24.42 6.17 9.94
C ASP A 31 25.31 5.08 10.54
N SER A 32 24.81 4.30 11.50
CA SER A 32 25.52 3.12 12.05
C SER A 32 25.69 1.98 11.03
N GLN A 33 25.21 2.14 9.81
CA GLN A 33 25.25 1.17 8.71
C GLN A 33 24.65 -0.20 9.07
N PRO A 34 23.41 -0.25 9.53
CA PRO A 34 22.76 -1.49 9.92
C PRO A 34 22.65 -2.45 8.73
N GLN A 35 22.51 -3.75 8.99
CA GLN A 35 22.31 -4.76 7.97
C GLN A 35 20.87 -4.70 7.38
N ILE A 36 20.44 -3.50 7.00
CA ILE A 36 19.15 -3.25 6.37
C ILE A 36 19.36 -2.89 4.89
N ARG A 37 18.48 -3.41 4.04
CA ARG A 37 18.40 -3.06 2.62
C ARG A 37 17.00 -2.53 2.32
N LEU A 38 16.94 -1.48 1.51
CA LEU A 38 15.72 -0.76 1.17
C LEU A 38 15.42 -0.91 -0.31
N PHE A 39 14.19 -1.32 -0.63
CA PHE A 39 13.64 -1.39 -1.98
C PHE A 39 12.42 -0.46 -2.03
N ASN A 40 12.60 0.76 -2.51
CA ASN A 40 11.60 1.83 -2.44
C ASN A 40 10.91 2.01 -3.79
N MET A 41 9.71 1.44 -3.93
CA MET A 41 8.90 1.57 -5.15
C MET A 41 8.25 2.95 -5.21
N GLN A 42 8.71 3.78 -6.15
CA GLN A 42 8.21 5.14 -6.32
C GLN A 42 7.24 5.22 -7.51
N PRO A 43 6.03 5.81 -7.31
CA PRO A 43 5.11 6.06 -8.41
C PRO A 43 5.65 7.15 -9.35
N ARG A 44 5.39 7.01 -10.64
CA ARG A 44 5.71 8.06 -11.63
C ARG A 44 4.78 9.27 -11.51
N TRP A 45 3.56 9.05 -11.08
CA TRP A 45 2.55 10.09 -10.86
C TRP A 45 1.91 9.90 -9.50
N TYR A 46 2.02 10.94 -8.67
CA TYR A 46 1.34 10.97 -7.38
C TYR A 46 -0.14 11.25 -7.58
N THR A 47 -0.98 10.52 -6.85
CA THR A 47 -2.44 10.59 -6.89
C THR A 47 -2.99 11.82 -6.16
N ASN A 48 -2.43 13.00 -6.42
CA ASN A 48 -2.90 14.28 -5.91
C ASN A 48 -4.12 14.76 -6.70
N ALA A 49 -4.83 15.78 -6.21
CA ALA A 49 -6.00 16.36 -6.86
C ALA A 49 -5.58 17.30 -8.03
N VAL A 50 -4.95 16.74 -9.06
CA VAL A 50 -4.46 17.44 -10.26
C VAL A 50 -4.80 16.64 -11.53
N GLU A 51 -4.93 17.32 -12.65
CA GLU A 51 -4.98 16.66 -13.96
C GLU A 51 -3.59 16.19 -14.36
N TRP A 52 -3.47 14.93 -14.77
CA TRP A 52 -2.20 14.42 -15.30
C TRP A 52 -2.04 14.71 -16.78
N ASP A 53 -0.79 14.72 -17.25
CA ASP A 53 -0.49 14.87 -18.66
C ASP A 53 -0.88 13.63 -19.46
N ILE A 54 -1.13 13.83 -20.76
CA ILE A 54 -1.54 12.76 -21.66
C ILE A 54 -0.51 11.61 -21.71
N SER A 55 0.76 11.89 -21.50
CA SER A 55 1.82 10.87 -21.43
C SER A 55 1.62 9.87 -20.29
N ALA A 56 0.93 10.25 -19.21
CA ALA A 56 0.58 9.33 -18.13
C ALA A 56 -0.43 8.28 -18.58
N MET A 57 -1.38 8.66 -19.44
CA MET A 57 -2.49 7.80 -19.85
C MET A 57 -2.01 6.51 -20.54
N ASP A 58 -1.11 6.66 -21.50
CA ASP A 58 -0.54 5.53 -22.24
C ASP A 58 0.29 4.61 -21.31
N SER A 59 1.11 5.20 -20.43
CA SER A 59 1.91 4.44 -19.48
C SER A 59 1.05 3.67 -18.47
N LEU A 60 -0.04 4.27 -17.98
CA LEU A 60 -0.97 3.60 -17.08
C LEU A 60 -1.67 2.42 -17.76
N ASN A 61 -2.09 2.58 -19.00
CA ASN A 61 -2.72 1.50 -19.79
C ASN A 61 -1.73 0.35 -20.08
N ARG A 62 -0.43 0.62 -20.07
CA ARG A 62 0.64 -0.38 -20.19
C ARG A 62 1.14 -0.92 -18.83
N LEU A 63 0.48 -0.60 -17.73
CA LEU A 63 0.89 -0.99 -16.37
C LEU A 63 2.27 -0.46 -15.93
N GLN A 64 2.73 0.65 -16.50
CA GLN A 64 4.03 1.26 -16.23
C GLN A 64 3.91 2.39 -15.18
N TYR A 65 3.38 2.06 -14.03
CA TYR A 65 3.10 3.05 -12.97
C TYR A 65 4.33 3.40 -12.12
N TYR A 66 5.21 2.43 -11.88
CA TYR A 66 6.38 2.64 -11.03
C TYR A 66 7.63 3.00 -11.83
N HIS A 67 8.54 3.74 -11.19
CA HIS A 67 9.90 3.87 -11.66
C HIS A 67 10.68 2.57 -11.47
N ASP A 68 11.71 2.37 -12.28
CA ASP A 68 12.65 1.28 -12.05
C ASP A 68 13.30 1.43 -10.68
N THR A 69 13.31 0.35 -9.92
CA THR A 69 13.77 0.32 -8.53
C THR A 69 14.81 -0.77 -8.34
N ARG A 70 15.75 -0.53 -7.45
CA ARG A 70 16.77 -1.48 -7.03
C ARG A 70 16.98 -1.44 -5.52
N TRP A 71 17.52 -2.50 -4.96
CA TRP A 71 17.95 -2.55 -3.57
C TRP A 71 19.06 -1.54 -3.30
N THR A 72 18.91 -0.76 -2.25
CA THR A 72 19.90 0.20 -1.75
C THR A 72 20.32 -0.14 -0.33
N PRO A 73 21.60 0.10 0.05
CA PRO A 73 21.99 -0.01 1.45
C PRO A 73 21.25 1.03 2.29
N CYS A 74 21.00 0.70 3.56
CA CYS A 74 20.53 1.67 4.53
C CYS A 74 21.69 2.61 4.90
N ASN A 75 21.44 3.91 4.74
CA ASN A 75 22.26 5.00 5.22
C ASN A 75 21.34 6.23 5.43
N GLU A 76 21.89 7.31 5.97
CA GLU A 76 21.12 8.52 6.25
C GLU A 76 20.30 9.01 5.04
N GLN A 77 20.88 9.06 3.85
CA GLN A 77 20.22 9.57 2.64
C GLN A 77 19.07 8.67 2.18
N THR A 78 19.27 7.35 2.20
CA THR A 78 18.25 6.39 1.73
C THR A 78 17.15 6.19 2.76
N ALA A 79 17.48 6.21 4.06
CA ALA A 79 16.51 6.13 5.16
C ALA A 79 15.63 7.38 5.24
N ASP A 80 16.20 8.58 5.06
CA ASP A 80 15.46 9.85 5.10
C ASP A 80 14.30 9.90 4.09
N LYS A 81 14.46 9.26 2.95
CA LYS A 81 13.44 9.17 1.88
C LYS A 81 12.59 7.90 1.94
N PHE A 82 12.79 7.06 2.94
CA PHE A 82 12.03 5.82 3.13
C PHE A 82 10.86 6.02 4.09
N ALA A 83 9.89 5.08 4.09
CA ALA A 83 8.74 5.12 4.99
C ALA A 83 9.15 4.99 6.46
N ALA A 84 8.71 5.91 7.30
CA ALA A 84 9.08 5.97 8.72
C ALA A 84 8.63 4.73 9.51
N VAL A 85 7.38 4.31 9.33
CA VAL A 85 6.83 3.11 10.00
C VAL A 85 7.58 1.85 9.57
N ALA A 86 7.82 1.69 8.26
CA ALA A 86 8.54 0.56 7.72
C ALA A 86 9.99 0.52 8.20
N PHE A 87 10.66 1.66 8.26
CA PHE A 87 12.05 1.74 8.73
C PHE A 87 12.16 1.47 10.23
N ALA A 88 11.26 2.02 11.05
CA ALA A 88 11.20 1.73 12.48
C ALA A 88 10.96 0.23 12.76
N PHE A 89 10.06 -0.41 12.01
CA PHE A 89 9.84 -1.85 12.08
C PHE A 89 11.10 -2.64 11.71
N GLY A 90 11.77 -2.29 10.61
CA GLY A 90 12.99 -2.95 10.17
C GLY A 90 14.15 -2.81 11.18
N ARG A 91 14.26 -1.64 11.82
CA ARG A 91 15.18 -1.40 12.93
C ARG A 91 14.91 -2.37 14.08
N MET A 92 13.68 -2.43 14.55
CA MET A 92 13.31 -3.33 15.66
C MET A 92 13.63 -4.80 15.35
N LEU A 93 13.36 -5.25 14.12
CA LEU A 93 13.71 -6.61 13.70
C LEU A 93 15.20 -6.85 13.64
N SER A 94 15.95 -5.94 13.01
CA SER A 94 17.41 -6.04 12.90
C SER A 94 18.07 -6.10 14.27
N ASP A 95 17.63 -5.24 15.20
CA ASP A 95 18.16 -5.18 16.56
C ASP A 95 17.80 -6.42 17.39
N SER A 96 16.58 -6.95 17.22
CA SER A 96 16.11 -8.09 18.01
C SER A 96 16.62 -9.44 17.50
N LEU A 97 16.67 -9.62 16.20
CA LEU A 97 16.99 -10.91 15.56
C LEU A 97 18.46 -11.02 15.15
N GLN A 98 19.17 -9.89 15.06
CA GLN A 98 20.59 -9.83 14.62
C GLN A 98 20.80 -10.48 13.25
N VAL A 99 19.84 -10.31 12.34
CA VAL A 99 19.89 -10.82 10.96
C VAL A 99 19.72 -9.69 9.94
N PRO A 100 20.22 -9.86 8.72
CA PRO A 100 19.95 -8.90 7.64
C PRO A 100 18.45 -8.78 7.35
N VAL A 101 17.96 -7.54 7.22
CA VAL A 101 16.56 -7.22 6.94
C VAL A 101 16.44 -6.47 5.62
N GLY A 102 15.60 -6.97 4.73
CA GLY A 102 15.17 -6.30 3.51
C GLY A 102 13.77 -5.72 3.69
N LEU A 103 13.59 -4.44 3.35
CA LEU A 103 12.30 -3.78 3.38
C LEU A 103 11.89 -3.37 1.97
N VAL A 104 10.77 -3.91 1.51
CA VAL A 104 10.14 -3.52 0.23
C VAL A 104 9.01 -2.55 0.54
N LEU A 105 9.15 -1.30 0.17
CA LEU A 105 8.09 -0.29 0.31
C LEU A 105 7.29 -0.21 -0.98
N ASN A 106 6.00 -0.49 -0.88
CA ASN A 106 5.03 -0.30 -1.97
C ASN A 106 3.72 0.23 -1.38
N ALA A 107 3.60 1.55 -1.28
CA ALA A 107 2.45 2.21 -0.66
C ALA A 107 2.02 3.42 -1.49
N ILE A 108 0.71 3.53 -1.77
CA ILE A 108 0.15 4.58 -2.63
C ILE A 108 -0.91 5.37 -1.88
N GLY A 109 -0.67 6.66 -1.71
CA GLY A 109 -1.58 7.58 -1.02
C GLY A 109 -2.98 7.57 -1.61
N GLY A 110 -3.99 7.38 -0.76
CA GLY A 110 -5.40 7.40 -1.16
C GLY A 110 -5.92 6.13 -1.83
N SER A 111 -5.12 5.08 -1.97
CA SER A 111 -5.58 3.82 -2.54
C SER A 111 -6.53 3.07 -1.62
N GLY A 112 -7.59 2.49 -2.17
CA GLY A 112 -8.46 1.55 -1.47
C GLY A 112 -7.90 0.12 -1.51
N THR A 113 -8.38 -0.74 -0.62
CA THR A 113 -7.98 -2.16 -0.50
C THR A 113 -8.19 -2.92 -1.81
N GLU A 114 -9.26 -2.63 -2.52
CA GLU A 114 -9.64 -3.25 -3.80
C GLU A 114 -8.58 -3.13 -4.89
N ALA A 115 -7.78 -2.06 -4.86
CA ALA A 115 -6.71 -1.86 -5.84
C ALA A 115 -5.55 -2.84 -5.69
N TRP A 116 -5.44 -3.48 -4.52
CA TRP A 116 -4.33 -4.36 -4.13
C TRP A 116 -4.65 -5.85 -4.18
N ILE A 117 -5.86 -6.23 -4.60
CA ILE A 117 -6.31 -7.63 -4.71
C ILE A 117 -6.19 -8.11 -6.15
N ASP A 118 -5.77 -9.36 -6.36
CA ASP A 118 -5.70 -9.92 -7.71
C ASP A 118 -7.08 -9.99 -8.38
N ARG A 119 -7.07 -9.82 -9.70
CA ARG A 119 -8.29 -9.76 -10.51
C ARG A 119 -9.14 -11.02 -10.39
N LYS A 120 -8.52 -12.19 -10.40
CA LYS A 120 -9.23 -13.46 -10.32
C LYS A 120 -9.99 -13.59 -9.00
N THR A 121 -9.37 -13.20 -7.89
CA THR A 121 -10.03 -13.19 -6.59
C THR A 121 -11.26 -12.28 -6.59
N LEU A 122 -11.15 -11.03 -7.10
CA LEU A 122 -12.30 -10.14 -7.16
C LEU A 122 -13.37 -10.59 -8.16
N GLU A 123 -13.01 -11.19 -9.28
CA GLU A 123 -13.97 -11.73 -10.26
C GLU A 123 -14.83 -12.86 -9.67
N PHE A 124 -14.29 -13.68 -8.79
CA PHE A 124 -15.03 -14.77 -8.18
C PHE A 124 -15.73 -14.39 -6.87
N GLU A 125 -15.08 -13.58 -6.04
CA GLU A 125 -15.53 -13.34 -4.67
C GLU A 125 -16.26 -11.99 -4.51
N PHE A 126 -15.97 -10.99 -5.36
CA PHE A 126 -16.58 -9.66 -5.26
C PHE A 126 -16.67 -8.95 -6.63
N THR A 127 -17.32 -9.58 -7.59
CA THR A 127 -17.44 -9.09 -8.98
C THR A 127 -18.03 -7.69 -9.05
N ASP A 128 -18.99 -7.36 -8.19
CA ASP A 128 -19.71 -6.06 -8.24
C ASP A 128 -18.77 -4.86 -8.07
N ILE A 129 -17.65 -4.99 -7.36
CA ILE A 129 -16.72 -3.88 -7.17
C ILE A 129 -15.92 -3.54 -8.43
N LEU A 130 -15.82 -4.48 -9.36
CA LEU A 130 -15.13 -4.30 -10.64
C LEU A 130 -15.95 -3.51 -11.66
N TYR A 131 -17.29 -3.60 -11.54
CA TYR A 131 -18.17 -3.03 -12.53
C TYR A 131 -18.28 -1.52 -12.41
N ASN A 132 -17.95 -0.80 -13.49
CA ASN A 132 -18.08 0.66 -13.59
C ASN A 132 -17.53 1.39 -12.34
N TRP A 133 -16.35 1.01 -11.91
CA TRP A 133 -15.77 1.37 -10.61
C TRP A 133 -15.73 2.88 -10.31
N THR A 134 -15.64 3.75 -11.33
CA THR A 134 -15.68 5.21 -11.16
C THR A 134 -17.05 5.77 -10.79
N GLN A 135 -18.10 4.94 -10.85
CA GLN A 135 -19.46 5.27 -10.45
C GLN A 135 -20.01 4.31 -9.39
N ASN A 136 -19.16 3.44 -8.86
CA ASN A 136 -19.54 2.37 -7.95
C ASN A 136 -19.47 2.84 -6.49
N ASP A 137 -20.56 2.73 -5.73
CA ASP A 137 -20.69 3.22 -4.35
C ASP A 137 -19.94 2.39 -3.30
N PHE A 138 -19.38 1.23 -3.67
CA PHE A 138 -18.41 0.53 -2.81
C PHE A 138 -17.11 1.33 -2.63
N ILE A 139 -16.78 2.22 -3.59
CA ILE A 139 -15.59 3.06 -3.59
C ILE A 139 -15.97 4.50 -3.24
N GLN A 140 -15.22 5.13 -2.34
CA GLN A 140 -15.51 6.50 -1.88
C GLN A 140 -15.58 7.53 -3.02
N ASP A 141 -16.52 8.48 -2.92
CA ASP A 141 -16.70 9.55 -3.90
C ASP A 141 -15.43 10.31 -4.22
N TRP A 142 -14.66 10.67 -3.18
CA TRP A 142 -13.44 11.43 -3.39
C TRP A 142 -12.34 10.62 -4.10
N VAL A 143 -12.31 9.28 -3.89
CA VAL A 143 -11.39 8.36 -4.59
C VAL A 143 -11.75 8.33 -6.07
N ARG A 144 -13.03 8.10 -6.37
CA ARG A 144 -13.58 8.10 -7.73
C ARG A 144 -13.36 9.45 -8.41
N GLY A 145 -13.74 10.53 -7.74
CA GLY A 145 -13.61 11.89 -8.27
C GLY A 145 -12.16 12.28 -8.55
N ARG A 146 -11.22 11.85 -7.71
CA ARG A 146 -9.79 12.07 -7.94
C ARG A 146 -9.29 11.31 -9.15
N ALA A 147 -9.68 10.06 -9.32
CA ALA A 147 -9.31 9.28 -10.49
C ALA A 147 -9.84 9.90 -11.79
N VAL A 148 -11.09 10.33 -11.81
CA VAL A 148 -11.68 11.06 -12.94
C VAL A 148 -10.94 12.35 -13.24
N LEU A 149 -10.54 13.11 -12.22
CA LEU A 149 -9.75 14.33 -12.38
C LEU A 149 -8.36 14.04 -12.94
N ASN A 150 -7.65 13.05 -12.37
CA ASN A 150 -6.31 12.69 -12.82
C ASN A 150 -6.31 12.27 -14.31
N THR A 151 -7.33 11.55 -14.75
CA THR A 151 -7.44 11.01 -16.12
C THR A 151 -8.29 11.86 -17.07
N LYS A 152 -8.65 13.07 -16.70
CA LYS A 152 -9.56 13.94 -17.47
C LYS A 152 -9.16 14.17 -18.92
N LYS A 153 -7.86 14.12 -19.23
CA LYS A 153 -7.34 14.30 -20.59
C LYS A 153 -7.44 13.02 -21.45
N SER A 154 -7.81 11.88 -20.87
CA SER A 154 -7.99 10.65 -21.63
C SER A 154 -9.28 10.68 -22.42
N SER A 155 -9.23 10.22 -23.66
CA SER A 155 -10.41 9.89 -24.48
C SER A 155 -10.78 8.40 -24.40
N ASP A 156 -9.95 7.58 -23.76
CA ASP A 156 -10.17 6.15 -23.58
C ASP A 156 -11.17 5.91 -22.44
N LYS A 157 -12.28 5.26 -22.73
CA LYS A 157 -13.30 4.89 -21.73
C LYS A 157 -12.83 3.81 -20.77
N LEU A 158 -11.79 3.08 -21.13
CA LEU A 158 -11.16 2.02 -20.34
C LEU A 158 -9.83 2.47 -19.73
N GLN A 159 -9.66 3.78 -19.59
CA GLN A 159 -8.44 4.35 -19.02
C GLN A 159 -8.15 3.78 -17.63
N ARG A 160 -6.98 3.17 -17.50
CA ARG A 160 -6.51 2.59 -16.23
C ARG A 160 -6.06 3.68 -15.24
N HIS A 161 -6.21 3.38 -13.95
CA HIS A 161 -5.81 4.30 -12.86
C HIS A 161 -5.33 3.52 -11.63
N PRO A 162 -4.36 4.03 -10.83
CA PRO A 162 -3.87 3.35 -9.62
C PRO A 162 -4.96 3.04 -8.56
N TYR A 163 -6.06 3.77 -8.56
CA TYR A 163 -7.20 3.49 -7.67
C TYR A 163 -8.21 2.48 -8.23
N GLU A 164 -8.05 2.07 -9.50
CA GLU A 164 -8.88 1.04 -10.08
C GLU A 164 -8.68 -0.29 -9.34
N PRO A 165 -9.74 -1.04 -9.05
CA PRO A 165 -9.61 -2.38 -8.50
C PRO A 165 -8.59 -3.23 -9.27
N CYS A 166 -7.76 -3.97 -8.57
CA CYS A 166 -6.65 -4.80 -9.06
C CYS A 166 -5.41 -4.06 -9.62
N TYR A 167 -5.48 -2.77 -9.90
CA TYR A 167 -4.39 -2.10 -10.63
C TYR A 167 -3.04 -2.12 -9.89
N LEU A 168 -3.05 -1.80 -8.59
CA LEU A 168 -1.81 -1.79 -7.79
C LEU A 168 -1.29 -3.22 -7.53
N TYR A 169 -2.19 -4.20 -7.51
CA TYR A 169 -1.77 -5.59 -7.51
C TYR A 169 -1.01 -5.94 -8.81
N GLU A 170 -1.61 -5.65 -9.96
CA GLU A 170 -1.06 -5.98 -11.28
C GLU A 170 0.29 -5.28 -11.54
N THR A 171 0.42 -4.02 -11.09
CA THR A 171 1.63 -3.22 -11.34
C THR A 171 2.70 -3.34 -10.26
N GLY A 172 2.32 -3.61 -9.02
CA GLY A 172 3.22 -3.47 -7.88
C GLY A 172 3.35 -4.69 -6.98
N ILE A 173 2.36 -5.60 -6.94
CA ILE A 173 2.42 -6.80 -6.12
C ILE A 173 2.82 -8.02 -6.96
N GLN A 174 2.17 -8.24 -8.08
CA GLN A 174 2.45 -9.39 -8.96
C GLN A 174 3.92 -9.49 -9.37
N PRO A 175 4.65 -8.42 -9.72
CA PRO A 175 6.08 -8.50 -10.03
C PRO A 175 6.96 -8.90 -8.84
N LEU A 176 6.49 -8.72 -7.60
CA LEU A 176 7.21 -9.06 -6.38
C LEU A 176 7.07 -10.52 -5.96
N GLN A 177 6.11 -11.26 -6.49
CA GLN A 177 5.80 -12.63 -6.07
C GLN A 177 6.95 -13.63 -6.26
N GLN A 178 7.91 -13.32 -7.11
CA GLN A 178 9.12 -14.12 -7.27
C GLN A 178 10.13 -13.97 -6.10
N TYR A 179 9.95 -12.95 -5.24
CA TYR A 179 10.78 -12.76 -4.06
C TYR A 179 10.15 -13.46 -2.86
N PRO A 180 10.89 -14.31 -2.13
CA PRO A 180 10.39 -14.85 -0.87
C PRO A 180 10.29 -13.72 0.16
N ILE A 181 9.12 -13.56 0.75
CA ILE A 181 8.88 -12.61 1.84
C ILE A 181 8.64 -13.35 3.15
N LYS A 182 9.08 -12.76 4.25
CA LYS A 182 8.84 -13.30 5.59
C LYS A 182 7.46 -12.91 6.11
N GLY A 183 6.94 -11.78 5.64
CA GLY A 183 5.63 -11.29 6.02
C GLY A 183 5.33 -9.91 5.45
N VAL A 184 4.18 -9.40 5.81
CA VAL A 184 3.65 -8.11 5.39
C VAL A 184 3.41 -7.22 6.61
N ILE A 185 3.73 -5.93 6.48
CA ILE A 185 3.16 -4.89 7.32
C ILE A 185 2.27 -3.98 6.47
N TRP A 186 1.02 -3.78 6.92
CA TRP A 186 -0.01 -3.09 6.18
C TRP A 186 -0.56 -1.88 6.96
N TYR A 187 -0.56 -0.70 6.35
CA TYR A 187 -1.16 0.48 6.95
C TYR A 187 -2.07 1.18 5.94
N GLN A 188 -3.36 0.86 6.03
CA GLN A 188 -4.40 1.36 5.13
C GLN A 188 -5.76 1.31 5.84
N GLY A 189 -6.74 2.05 5.35
CA GLY A 189 -8.12 1.98 5.81
C GLY A 189 -8.91 3.24 5.52
N GLU A 190 -8.27 4.41 5.48
CA GLU A 190 -8.94 5.71 5.34
C GLU A 190 -9.78 5.80 4.06
N SER A 191 -9.33 5.14 3.00
CA SER A 191 -10.04 5.11 1.72
C SER A 191 -11.21 4.12 1.65
N ASN A 192 -11.37 3.27 2.68
CA ASN A 192 -12.48 2.32 2.81
C ASN A 192 -13.37 2.58 4.03
N ALA A 193 -13.04 3.60 4.86
CA ALA A 193 -13.67 3.81 6.16
C ALA A 193 -15.16 4.25 6.09
N GLN A 194 -15.68 4.62 4.93
CA GLN A 194 -17.11 4.96 4.75
C GLN A 194 -18.01 3.72 4.69
N ASN A 195 -17.47 2.55 4.34
CA ASN A 195 -18.24 1.33 4.15
C ASN A 195 -17.55 0.15 4.86
N ILE A 196 -18.01 -0.12 6.09
CA ILE A 196 -17.42 -1.14 6.96
C ILE A 196 -17.65 -2.54 6.40
N GLU A 197 -18.86 -2.82 5.90
CA GLU A 197 -19.22 -4.13 5.33
C GLU A 197 -18.35 -4.46 4.11
N THR A 198 -18.07 -3.46 3.27
CA THR A 198 -17.13 -3.61 2.16
C THR A 198 -15.71 -3.90 2.66
N HIS A 199 -15.26 -3.22 3.71
CA HIS A 199 -13.93 -3.47 4.29
C HIS A 199 -13.82 -4.88 4.89
N GLU A 200 -14.82 -5.32 5.65
CA GLU A 200 -14.87 -6.65 6.25
C GLU A 200 -14.84 -7.78 5.22
N ARG A 201 -15.30 -7.50 4.00
CA ARG A 201 -15.20 -8.41 2.86
C ARG A 201 -13.85 -8.32 2.14
N LEU A 202 -13.36 -7.11 1.88
CA LEU A 202 -12.14 -6.89 1.09
C LEU A 202 -10.86 -7.27 1.81
N PHE A 203 -10.75 -6.99 3.12
CA PHE A 203 -9.49 -7.19 3.80
C PHE A 203 -9.11 -8.68 3.96
N PRO A 204 -10.02 -9.60 4.31
CA PRO A 204 -9.73 -11.04 4.24
C PRO A 204 -9.35 -11.50 2.83
N LEU A 205 -10.05 -11.02 1.79
CA LEU A 205 -9.73 -11.34 0.39
C LEU A 205 -8.33 -10.85 -0.02
N LEU A 206 -7.91 -9.69 0.49
CA LEU A 206 -6.55 -9.19 0.27
C LEU A 206 -5.50 -10.15 0.83
N VAL A 207 -5.66 -10.56 2.08
CA VAL A 207 -4.71 -11.47 2.75
C VAL A 207 -4.69 -12.83 2.06
N GLU A 208 -5.86 -13.39 1.76
CA GLU A 208 -5.99 -14.67 1.05
C GLU A 208 -5.37 -14.60 -0.35
N SER A 209 -5.69 -13.55 -1.12
CA SER A 209 -5.13 -13.30 -2.45
C SER A 209 -3.59 -13.33 -2.43
N TRP A 210 -2.99 -12.60 -1.50
CA TRP A 210 -1.53 -12.54 -1.44
C TRP A 210 -0.91 -13.86 -1.02
N ARG A 211 -1.39 -14.50 0.06
CA ARG A 211 -0.91 -15.81 0.50
C ARG A 211 -1.02 -16.86 -0.58
N LYS A 212 -2.16 -16.95 -1.24
CA LYS A 212 -2.42 -17.87 -2.35
C LYS A 212 -1.46 -17.67 -3.51
N ASN A 213 -1.20 -16.41 -3.89
CA ASN A 213 -0.35 -16.10 -5.04
C ASN A 213 1.15 -16.24 -4.73
N TRP A 214 1.57 -16.10 -3.47
CA TRP A 214 2.93 -16.47 -3.03
C TRP A 214 3.08 -17.96 -2.76
N GLY A 215 1.98 -18.68 -2.49
CA GLY A 215 2.01 -20.08 -2.09
C GLY A 215 2.52 -20.30 -0.66
N GLU A 216 2.43 -19.28 0.19
CA GLU A 216 2.94 -19.29 1.57
C GLU A 216 1.99 -18.61 2.54
N GLU A 217 1.85 -19.18 3.74
CA GLU A 217 1.12 -18.61 4.87
C GLU A 217 2.05 -17.73 5.71
N PHE A 218 2.33 -16.53 5.25
CA PHE A 218 3.15 -15.56 6.00
C PHE A 218 2.29 -14.70 6.95
N PRO A 219 2.87 -14.17 8.04
CA PRO A 219 2.21 -13.22 8.93
C PRO A 219 1.85 -11.93 8.21
N PHE A 220 0.65 -11.42 8.48
CA PHE A 220 0.12 -10.21 7.91
C PHE A 220 -0.21 -9.23 9.05
N TYR A 221 0.76 -8.41 9.43
CA TYR A 221 0.59 -7.40 10.47
C TYR A 221 -0.04 -6.14 9.89
N TYR A 222 -1.02 -5.58 10.56
CA TYR A 222 -1.62 -4.33 10.12
C TYR A 222 -1.83 -3.34 11.25
N VAL A 223 -1.85 -2.06 10.89
CA VAL A 223 -2.01 -0.96 11.83
C VAL A 223 -3.49 -0.59 11.90
N GLN A 224 -4.07 -0.63 13.11
CA GLN A 224 -5.38 -0.03 13.35
C GLN A 224 -5.27 1.49 13.19
N LEU A 225 -6.20 2.11 12.45
CA LEU A 225 -6.20 3.55 12.25
C LEU A 225 -6.25 4.32 13.57
N SER A 226 -5.60 5.49 13.61
CA SER A 226 -5.63 6.39 14.76
C SER A 226 -7.06 6.89 15.03
N SER A 227 -7.30 7.37 16.27
CA SER A 227 -8.59 7.94 16.65
C SER A 227 -8.78 9.33 16.07
N ILE A 228 -9.79 9.51 15.23
CA ILE A 228 -10.23 10.83 14.74
C ILE A 228 -11.74 10.93 14.75
N ASP A 229 -12.26 12.15 14.81
CA ASP A 229 -13.70 12.41 14.78
C ASP A 229 -14.24 12.43 13.35
N ARG A 230 -14.75 11.27 12.90
CA ARG A 230 -15.44 11.09 11.61
C ARG A 230 -16.57 10.07 11.78
N PRO A 231 -17.70 10.20 11.04
CA PRO A 231 -18.93 9.43 11.29
C PRO A 231 -18.76 7.91 11.37
N SER A 232 -18.05 7.29 10.47
CA SER A 232 -17.88 5.81 10.44
C SER A 232 -16.62 5.31 11.17
N TRP A 233 -15.80 6.22 11.67
CA TRP A 233 -14.41 5.91 12.04
C TRP A 233 -14.27 4.97 13.23
N THR A 234 -15.07 5.15 14.26
CA THR A 234 -15.06 4.28 15.44
C THR A 234 -15.43 2.84 15.09
N TRP A 235 -16.47 2.69 14.28
CA TRP A 235 -16.92 1.38 13.81
C TRP A 235 -15.89 0.70 12.88
N PHE A 236 -15.28 1.47 11.99
CA PHE A 236 -14.23 0.97 11.12
C PHE A 236 -13.01 0.48 11.90
N ARG A 237 -12.58 1.24 12.91
CA ARG A 237 -11.48 0.79 13.80
C ARG A 237 -11.84 -0.47 14.57
N ASN A 238 -13.09 -0.60 15.02
CA ASN A 238 -13.55 -1.83 15.67
C ASN A 238 -13.53 -3.02 14.70
N SER A 239 -14.00 -2.83 13.47
CA SER A 239 -13.90 -3.85 12.41
C SER A 239 -12.46 -4.29 12.18
N GLN A 240 -11.50 -3.35 12.11
CA GLN A 240 -10.08 -3.70 12.02
C GLN A 240 -9.62 -4.59 13.19
N ARG A 241 -10.07 -4.31 14.42
CA ARG A 241 -9.75 -5.13 15.60
C ARG A 241 -10.36 -6.53 15.51
N GLU A 242 -11.62 -6.62 15.10
CA GLU A 242 -12.34 -7.91 14.99
C GLU A 242 -11.75 -8.82 13.89
N LEU A 243 -11.30 -8.24 12.78
CA LEU A 243 -10.63 -8.99 11.71
C LEU A 243 -9.32 -9.66 12.17
N MET A 244 -8.66 -9.15 13.20
CA MET A 244 -7.50 -9.80 13.81
C MET A 244 -7.86 -11.16 14.43
N GLU A 245 -9.11 -11.34 14.89
CA GLU A 245 -9.57 -12.57 15.50
C GLU A 245 -10.03 -13.62 14.46
N THR A 246 -10.35 -13.18 13.25
CA THR A 246 -10.95 -14.01 12.19
C THR A 246 -9.96 -14.41 11.09
N ILE A 247 -8.94 -13.60 10.86
CA ILE A 247 -7.91 -13.89 9.84
C ILE A 247 -6.79 -14.68 10.52
N PRO A 248 -6.52 -15.92 10.09
CA PRO A 248 -5.43 -16.70 10.65
C PRO A 248 -4.06 -16.07 10.33
N ASN A 249 -3.14 -16.18 11.28
CA ASN A 249 -1.75 -15.74 11.12
C ASN A 249 -0.95 -16.70 10.25
#